data_6c6c4a7ab7a9633e9e739d7b26595f38
#
_entry.id   6c6c4a7ab7a9633e9e739d7b26595f38
#
_cell.length_a   1.000
_cell.length_b   1.000
_cell.length_c   1.000
_cell.angle_alpha   90.00
_cell.angle_beta   90.00
_cell.angle_gamma   90.00
#
_symmetry.space_group_name_H-M   'P 1'
#
loop_
_entity.id
_entity.type
_entity.pdbx_description
1 polymer ?
#
loop_
_entity_poly.entity_id
_entity_poly.type
_entity_poly.pdbx_seq_one_letter_code
_entity_poly.pdbx_strand_id
1 'polypeptide(L)'
;MCIRDRNRIIILKDMVRMLSVMNNHIGYSLIDMTQIFERLGDFDMCSYVRDFTGYICEALNKSDIDTFALIWNEAADKAFAEILGKRQLEIIKEAGSISTFIDKDSQIKLIQSVVCELNEELDVVKTNAAGKMKAYIVTGISAGLILVIVLI
;
A
#
# COMPACT_ATOMS: atom_id res chain seq x y z
N MET A 1 -5.56 -4.77 18.38
CA MET A 1 -5.25 -4.80 16.92
C MET A 1 -4.08 -5.74 16.69
N CYS A 2 -4.22 -6.68 15.78
CA CYS A 2 -3.15 -7.59 15.39
C CYS A 2 -2.01 -6.81 14.71
N ILE A 3 -0.75 -7.21 14.94
CA ILE A 3 0.43 -6.60 14.31
C ILE A 3 0.31 -6.61 12.77
N ARG A 4 -0.20 -7.70 12.22
CA ARG A 4 -0.42 -7.84 10.78
C ARG A 4 -1.42 -6.82 10.24
N ASP A 5 -2.55 -6.61 10.93
CA ASP A 5 -3.56 -5.62 10.54
C ASP A 5 -3.00 -4.20 10.62
N ARG A 6 -2.21 -3.91 11.65
CA ARG A 6 -1.53 -2.63 11.79
C ARG A 6 -0.55 -2.38 10.64
N ASN A 7 0.25 -3.38 10.29
CA ASN A 7 1.20 -3.27 9.18
C ASN A 7 0.48 -3.09 7.84
N ARG A 8 -0.64 -3.78 7.61
CA ARG A 8 -1.49 -3.55 6.42
C ARG A 8 -1.96 -2.11 6.33
N ILE A 9 -2.49 -1.55 7.41
CA ILE A 9 -2.95 -0.17 7.47
C ILE A 9 -1.82 0.81 7.13
N ILE A 10 -0.65 0.62 7.72
CA ILE A 10 0.52 1.47 7.48
C ILE A 10 0.97 1.39 6.02
N ILE A 11 1.07 0.19 5.45
CA ILE A 11 1.46 -0.02 4.06
C ILE A 11 0.46 0.64 3.11
N LEU A 12 -0.84 0.40 3.30
CA LEU A 12 -1.87 0.96 2.43
C LEU A 12 -1.90 2.49 2.49
N LYS A 13 -1.75 3.09 3.67
CA LYS A 13 -1.64 4.56 3.82
C LYS A 13 -0.43 5.11 3.08
N ASP A 14 0.73 4.50 3.26
CA ASP A 14 1.96 4.98 2.64
C ASP A 14 1.96 4.77 1.13
N MET A 15 1.34 3.68 0.64
CA MET A 15 1.15 3.47 -0.80
C MET A 15 0.23 4.51 -1.41
N VAL A 16 -0.88 4.86 -0.76
CA VAL A 16 -1.76 5.95 -1.20
C VAL A 16 -0.99 7.27 -1.28
N ARG A 17 -0.21 7.57 -0.25
CA ARG A 17 0.63 8.78 -0.19
C ARG A 17 1.68 8.81 -1.30
N MET A 18 2.38 7.69 -1.50
CA MET A 18 3.40 7.55 -2.55
C MET A 18 2.79 7.73 -3.95
N LEU A 19 1.69 7.04 -4.23
CA LEU A 19 1.01 7.15 -5.52
C LEU A 19 0.47 8.56 -5.77
N SER A 20 -0.02 9.24 -4.74
CA SER A 20 -0.47 10.63 -4.84
C SER A 20 0.67 11.59 -5.18
N VAL A 21 1.84 11.41 -4.56
CA VAL A 21 3.05 12.17 -4.88
C VAL A 21 3.50 11.91 -6.31
N MET A 22 3.51 10.65 -6.72
CA MET A 22 3.85 10.23 -8.09
C MET A 22 2.90 10.86 -9.12
N ASN A 23 1.60 10.86 -8.83
CA ASN A 23 0.58 11.48 -9.67
C ASN A 23 0.81 12.99 -9.87
N ASN A 24 1.18 13.69 -8.81
CA ASN A 24 1.53 15.10 -8.90
C ASN A 24 2.74 15.35 -9.79
N HIS A 25 3.78 14.52 -9.69
CA HIS A 25 4.95 14.65 -10.55
C HIS A 25 4.65 14.37 -12.03
N ILE A 26 3.81 13.39 -12.32
CA ILE A 26 3.34 13.13 -13.69
C ILE A 26 2.53 14.32 -14.21
N GLY A 27 1.66 14.90 -13.36
CA GLY A 27 0.80 16.02 -13.71
C GLY A 27 1.54 17.32 -14.04
N TYR A 28 2.61 17.64 -13.32
CA TYR A 28 3.23 18.97 -13.33
C TYR A 28 4.64 19.03 -13.91
N SER A 29 5.32 17.92 -14.15
CA SER A 29 6.68 17.95 -14.65
C SER A 29 6.99 16.85 -15.65
N LEU A 30 7.89 17.17 -16.59
CA LEU A 30 8.47 16.23 -17.56
C LEU A 30 9.60 15.41 -16.91
N ILE A 31 9.42 15.00 -15.66
CA ILE A 31 10.43 14.25 -14.92
C ILE A 31 10.33 12.78 -15.31
N ASP A 32 11.45 12.16 -15.59
CA ASP A 32 11.57 10.73 -15.85
C ASP A 32 11.19 9.90 -14.60
N MET A 33 10.65 8.71 -14.83
CA MET A 33 10.25 7.77 -13.77
C MET A 33 11.37 7.49 -12.77
N THR A 34 12.60 7.33 -13.25
CA THR A 34 13.77 7.12 -12.39
C THR A 34 13.96 8.25 -11.39
N GLN A 35 13.83 9.49 -11.84
CA GLN A 35 13.96 10.68 -10.98
C GLN A 35 12.81 10.78 -9.98
N ILE A 36 11.60 10.34 -10.35
CA ILE A 36 10.47 10.28 -9.42
C ILE A 36 10.78 9.33 -8.26
N PHE A 37 11.28 8.13 -8.56
CA PHE A 37 11.63 7.14 -7.53
C PHE A 37 12.83 7.56 -6.67
N GLU A 38 13.81 8.24 -7.23
CA GLU A 38 14.91 8.84 -6.45
C GLU A 38 14.38 9.86 -5.43
N ARG A 39 13.46 10.73 -5.84
CA ARG A 39 12.83 11.71 -4.94
C ARG A 39 11.92 11.06 -3.90
N LEU A 40 11.24 9.97 -4.24
CA LEU A 40 10.40 9.22 -3.28
C LEU A 40 11.22 8.63 -2.14
N GLY A 41 12.50 8.35 -2.35
CA GLY A 41 13.41 7.89 -1.30
C GLY A 41 13.62 8.90 -0.18
N ASP A 42 13.40 10.20 -0.42
CA ASP A 42 13.52 11.26 0.58
C ASP A 42 12.27 11.40 1.48
N PHE A 43 11.18 10.73 1.14
CA PHE A 43 9.96 10.77 1.93
C PHE A 43 10.02 9.80 3.12
N ASP A 44 9.48 10.24 4.23
CA ASP A 44 9.32 9.39 5.42
C ASP A 44 8.17 8.41 5.23
N MET A 45 8.53 7.17 4.93
CA MET A 45 7.61 6.05 4.69
C MET A 45 8.03 4.85 5.53
N CYS A 46 7.09 3.91 5.76
CA CYS A 46 7.39 2.67 6.46
C CYS A 46 8.46 1.84 5.72
N SER A 47 9.12 0.95 6.45
CA SER A 47 10.20 0.12 5.90
C SER A 47 9.76 -0.70 4.67
N TYR A 48 8.55 -1.24 4.67
CA TYR A 48 8.01 -2.02 3.55
C TYR A 48 7.89 -1.22 2.25
N VAL A 49 7.37 -0.01 2.32
CA VAL A 49 7.24 0.88 1.15
C VAL A 49 8.60 1.42 0.74
N ARG A 50 9.48 1.68 1.68
CA ARG A 50 10.86 2.08 1.40
C ARG A 50 11.63 0.99 0.66
N ASP A 51 11.51 -0.27 1.07
CA ASP A 51 12.12 -1.41 0.40
C ASP A 51 11.55 -1.58 -1.02
N PHE A 52 10.25 -1.41 -1.17
CA PHE A 52 9.56 -1.43 -2.47
C PHE A 52 10.10 -0.36 -3.44
N THR A 53 10.14 0.89 -3.00
CA THR A 53 10.65 2.01 -3.83
C THR A 53 12.13 1.88 -4.11
N GLY A 54 12.92 1.44 -3.15
CA GLY A 54 14.35 1.20 -3.30
C GLY A 54 14.67 0.11 -4.31
N TYR A 55 13.93 -0.98 -4.29
CA TYR A 55 14.05 -2.06 -5.28
C TYR A 55 13.75 -1.56 -6.70
N ILE A 56 12.68 -0.80 -6.87
CA ILE A 56 12.31 -0.24 -8.18
C ILE A 56 13.39 0.73 -8.68
N CYS A 57 13.86 1.64 -7.83
CA CYS A 57 14.89 2.59 -8.17
C CYS A 57 16.18 1.90 -8.63
N GLU A 58 16.63 0.90 -7.89
CA GLU A 58 17.82 0.12 -8.22
C GLU A 58 17.64 -0.66 -9.53
N ALA A 59 16.50 -1.28 -9.75
CA ALA A 59 16.21 -2.03 -10.97
C ALA A 59 16.08 -1.13 -12.19
N LEU A 60 15.48 0.05 -12.08
CA LEU A 60 15.37 1.03 -13.18
C LEU A 60 16.74 1.57 -13.61
N ASN A 61 17.68 1.71 -12.70
CA ASN A 61 19.04 2.12 -13.02
C ASN A 61 19.83 1.07 -13.83
N LYS A 62 19.37 -0.20 -13.78
CA LYS A 62 20.03 -1.33 -14.46
C LYS A 62 19.30 -1.82 -15.71
N SER A 63 18.07 -1.37 -15.95
CA SER A 63 17.17 -1.93 -16.98
C SER A 63 16.52 -0.83 -17.83
N ASP A 64 16.04 -1.21 -19.03
CA ASP A 64 15.23 -0.33 -19.86
C ASP A 64 13.80 -0.16 -19.32
N ILE A 65 13.20 1.00 -19.64
CA ILE A 65 11.85 1.41 -19.20
C ILE A 65 10.76 0.42 -19.65
N ASP A 66 10.97 -0.31 -20.72
CA ASP A 66 10.02 -1.30 -21.27
C ASP A 66 9.69 -2.44 -20.29
N THR A 67 10.52 -2.61 -19.25
CA THR A 67 10.34 -3.63 -18.20
C THR A 67 9.72 -3.09 -16.90
N PHE A 68 9.28 -1.84 -16.88
CA PHE A 68 8.77 -1.19 -15.66
C PHE A 68 7.65 -1.97 -14.98
N ALA A 69 6.66 -2.45 -15.73
CA ALA A 69 5.55 -3.22 -15.18
C ALA A 69 6.02 -4.52 -14.52
N LEU A 70 7.01 -5.19 -15.08
CA LEU A 70 7.61 -6.41 -14.51
C LEU A 70 8.38 -6.10 -13.23
N ILE A 71 9.16 -5.04 -13.22
CA ILE A 71 9.92 -4.55 -12.05
C ILE A 71 8.95 -4.21 -10.92
N TRP A 72 7.90 -3.47 -11.24
CA TRP A 72 6.86 -3.08 -10.27
C TRP A 72 6.18 -4.30 -9.64
N ASN A 73 5.74 -5.26 -10.45
CA ASN A 73 5.08 -6.46 -9.96
C ASN A 73 6.00 -7.31 -9.09
N GLU A 74 7.25 -7.47 -9.49
CA GLU A 74 8.25 -8.21 -8.71
C GLU A 74 8.57 -7.51 -7.38
N ALA A 75 8.70 -6.20 -7.39
CA ALA A 75 8.90 -5.40 -6.18
C ALA A 75 7.71 -5.51 -5.21
N ALA A 76 6.48 -5.48 -5.74
CA ALA A 76 5.26 -5.62 -4.95
C ALA A 76 5.19 -7.02 -4.30
N ASP A 77 5.50 -8.08 -5.04
CA ASP A 77 5.54 -9.43 -4.49
C ASP A 77 6.57 -9.56 -3.38
N LYS A 78 7.78 -9.07 -3.58
CA LYS A 78 8.85 -9.14 -2.58
C LYS A 78 8.54 -8.34 -1.32
N ALA A 79 7.96 -7.16 -1.45
CA ALA A 79 7.73 -6.26 -0.32
C ALA A 79 6.45 -6.59 0.45
N PHE A 80 5.39 -7.04 -0.21
CA PHE A 80 4.04 -7.04 0.37
C PHE A 80 3.33 -8.38 0.40
N ALA A 81 3.77 -9.39 -0.35
CA ALA A 81 3.02 -10.64 -0.52
C ALA A 81 2.71 -11.39 0.79
N GLU A 82 3.60 -11.31 1.78
CA GLU A 82 3.41 -11.98 3.08
C GLU A 82 2.46 -11.24 4.03
N ILE A 83 2.22 -9.95 3.78
CA ILE A 83 1.49 -9.07 4.70
C ILE A 83 0.14 -8.66 4.15
N LEU A 84 0.08 -8.26 2.89
CA LEU A 84 -1.15 -7.83 2.24
C LEU A 84 -2.00 -9.03 1.80
N GLY A 85 -3.32 -8.82 1.76
CA GLY A 85 -4.23 -9.75 1.14
C GLY A 85 -4.08 -9.76 -0.38
N LYS A 86 -4.57 -10.83 -1.02
CA LYS A 86 -4.49 -11.02 -2.47
C LYS A 86 -5.05 -9.84 -3.26
N ARG A 87 -6.25 -9.36 -2.87
CA ARG A 87 -6.90 -8.23 -3.54
C ARG A 87 -6.08 -6.94 -3.41
N GLN A 88 -5.58 -6.65 -2.23
CA GLN A 88 -4.76 -5.46 -1.98
C GLN A 88 -3.48 -5.47 -2.81
N LEU A 89 -2.84 -6.63 -2.91
CA LEU A 89 -1.65 -6.81 -3.73
C LEU A 89 -1.95 -6.64 -5.23
N GLU A 90 -3.07 -7.19 -5.71
CA GLU A 90 -3.52 -7.05 -7.10
C GLU A 90 -3.77 -5.57 -7.47
N ILE A 91 -4.41 -4.81 -6.59
CA ILE A 91 -4.64 -3.38 -6.79
C ILE A 91 -3.32 -2.61 -6.90
N ILE A 92 -2.36 -2.89 -6.03
CA ILE A 92 -1.03 -2.28 -6.09
C ILE A 92 -0.31 -2.62 -7.40
N LYS A 93 -0.39 -3.87 -7.84
CA LYS A 93 0.21 -4.31 -9.11
C LYS A 93 -0.39 -3.63 -10.33
N GLU A 94 -1.67 -3.29 -10.30
CA GLU A 94 -2.33 -2.58 -11.39
C GLU A 94 -1.67 -1.23 -11.69
N ALA A 95 -1.18 -0.53 -10.68
CA ALA A 95 -0.46 0.72 -10.87
C ALA A 95 0.81 0.57 -11.73
N GLY A 96 1.40 -0.61 -11.79
CA GLY A 96 2.56 -0.89 -12.63
C GLY A 96 2.30 -0.78 -14.13
N SER A 97 1.05 -0.88 -14.56
CA SER A 97 0.66 -0.71 -15.97
C SER A 97 0.74 0.74 -16.47
N ILE A 98 1.10 1.69 -15.61
CA ILE A 98 1.29 3.12 -15.97
C ILE A 98 2.23 3.31 -17.15
N SER A 99 3.25 2.48 -17.27
CA SER A 99 4.23 2.52 -18.36
C SER A 99 3.64 2.13 -19.73
N THR A 100 2.48 1.49 -19.75
CA THR A 100 1.81 1.10 -21.00
C THR A 100 1.03 2.24 -21.64
N PHE A 101 0.72 3.29 -20.88
CA PHE A 101 0.02 4.47 -21.36
C PHE A 101 1.00 5.53 -21.86
N ILE A 102 0.77 6.02 -23.08
CA ILE A 102 1.58 7.04 -23.71
C ILE A 102 1.14 8.43 -23.24
N ASP A 103 -0.17 8.63 -23.06
CA ASP A 103 -0.73 9.92 -22.69
C ASP A 103 -0.80 10.10 -21.16
N LYS A 104 -0.47 11.32 -20.77
CA LYS A 104 -0.44 11.76 -19.38
C LYS A 104 -1.79 11.64 -18.67
N ASP A 105 -2.87 11.95 -19.36
CA ASP A 105 -4.22 11.92 -18.79
C ASP A 105 -4.64 10.50 -18.42
N SER A 106 -4.32 9.50 -19.24
CA SER A 106 -4.57 8.09 -18.93
C SER A 106 -3.71 7.61 -17.76
N GLN A 107 -2.47 8.04 -17.66
CA GLN A 107 -1.59 7.73 -16.52
C GLN A 107 -2.16 8.30 -15.21
N ILE A 108 -2.60 9.55 -15.22
CA ILE A 108 -3.23 10.20 -14.06
C ILE A 108 -4.50 9.47 -13.65
N LYS A 109 -5.36 9.13 -14.59
CA LYS A 109 -6.60 8.40 -14.31
C LYS A 109 -6.34 7.02 -13.70
N LEU A 110 -5.35 6.29 -14.19
CA LEU A 110 -4.95 5.01 -13.62
C LEU A 110 -4.55 5.16 -12.16
N ILE A 111 -3.66 6.08 -11.85
CA ILE A 111 -3.20 6.33 -10.48
C ILE A 111 -4.37 6.74 -9.58
N GLN A 112 -5.25 7.62 -10.04
CA GLN A 112 -6.43 8.03 -9.27
C GLN A 112 -7.36 6.86 -8.98
N SER A 113 -7.58 5.97 -9.94
CA SER A 113 -8.38 4.75 -9.76
C SER A 113 -7.76 3.83 -8.72
N VAL A 114 -6.47 3.57 -8.81
CA VAL A 114 -5.75 2.72 -7.84
C VAL A 114 -5.78 3.34 -6.44
N VAL A 115 -5.57 4.64 -6.31
CA VAL A 115 -5.67 5.34 -5.01
C VAL A 115 -7.06 5.22 -4.41
N CYS A 116 -8.11 5.36 -5.22
CA CYS A 116 -9.50 5.19 -4.78
C CYS A 116 -9.73 3.78 -4.24
N GLU A 117 -9.33 2.75 -4.97
CA GLU A 117 -9.49 1.35 -4.54
C GLU A 117 -8.66 1.03 -3.28
N LEU A 118 -7.44 1.56 -3.16
CA LEU A 118 -6.62 1.39 -1.95
C LEU A 118 -7.26 2.06 -0.73
N ASN A 119 -7.89 3.22 -0.89
CA ASN A 119 -8.62 3.87 0.20
C ASN A 119 -9.83 3.04 0.64
N GLU A 120 -10.56 2.43 -0.28
CA GLU A 120 -11.66 1.51 0.05
C GLU A 120 -11.16 0.30 0.84
N GLU A 121 -10.07 -0.32 0.39
CA GLU A 121 -9.44 -1.44 1.11
C GLU A 121 -8.93 -1.02 2.49
N LEU A 122 -8.36 0.17 2.62
CA LEU A 122 -7.91 0.73 3.87
C LEU A 122 -9.07 0.87 4.87
N ASP A 123 -10.22 1.36 4.43
CA ASP A 123 -11.42 1.48 5.25
C ASP A 123 -11.94 0.11 5.69
N VAL A 124 -11.92 -0.88 4.81
CA VAL A 124 -12.28 -2.28 5.14
C VAL A 124 -11.37 -2.84 6.22
N VAL A 125 -10.05 -2.69 6.09
CA VAL A 125 -9.08 -3.19 7.08
C VAL A 125 -9.27 -2.50 8.44
N LYS A 126 -9.45 -1.18 8.45
CA LYS A 126 -9.71 -0.39 9.66
C LYS A 126 -11.01 -0.82 10.36
N THR A 127 -12.07 -1.00 9.61
CA THR A 127 -13.38 -1.42 10.13
C THR A 127 -13.31 -2.81 10.71
N ASN A 128 -12.66 -3.76 10.04
CA ASN A 128 -12.46 -5.12 10.53
C ASN A 128 -11.61 -5.16 11.80
N ALA A 129 -10.54 -4.38 11.87
CA ALA A 129 -9.69 -4.27 13.06
C ALA A 129 -10.47 -3.69 14.26
N ALA A 130 -11.27 -2.65 14.05
CA ALA A 130 -12.13 -2.06 15.08
C ALA A 130 -13.20 -3.04 15.56
N GLY A 131 -13.83 -3.80 14.66
CA GLY A 131 -14.80 -4.83 14.97
C GLY A 131 -14.21 -5.96 15.83
N LYS A 132 -13.04 -6.46 15.50
CA LYS A 132 -12.31 -7.45 16.29
C LYS A 132 -11.99 -6.93 17.69
N MET A 133 -11.53 -5.70 17.83
CA MET A 133 -11.22 -5.09 19.12
C MET A 133 -12.46 -5.00 20.01
N LYS A 134 -13.61 -4.56 19.47
CA LYS A 134 -14.89 -4.55 20.20
C LYS A 134 -15.30 -5.95 20.67
N ALA A 135 -15.18 -6.96 19.83
CA ALA A 135 -15.51 -8.35 20.17
C ALA A 135 -14.64 -8.86 21.32
N TYR A 136 -13.35 -8.60 21.32
CA TYR A 136 -12.44 -8.97 22.42
C TYR A 136 -12.78 -8.27 23.74
N ILE A 137 -13.13 -7.00 23.72
CA ILE A 137 -13.52 -6.22 24.92
C ILE A 137 -14.81 -6.81 25.51
N VAL A 138 -15.83 -7.03 24.71
CA VAL A 138 -17.11 -7.59 25.14
C VAL A 138 -16.92 -9.00 25.74
N THR A 139 -16.15 -9.86 25.09
CA THR A 139 -15.84 -11.21 25.58
C THR A 139 -15.08 -11.16 26.89
N GLY A 140 -14.09 -10.30 27.04
CA GLY A 140 -13.32 -10.11 28.26
C GLY A 140 -14.19 -9.65 29.44
N ILE A 141 -15.08 -8.70 29.25
CA ILE A 141 -16.02 -8.20 30.26
C ILE A 141 -16.98 -9.32 30.69
N SER A 142 -17.55 -10.05 29.74
CA SER A 142 -18.48 -11.15 30.03
C SER A 142 -17.82 -12.27 30.83
N ALA A 143 -16.61 -12.69 30.47
CA ALA A 143 -15.82 -13.67 31.18
C ALA A 143 -15.48 -13.23 32.60
N GLY A 144 -15.10 -11.97 32.78
CA GLY A 144 -14.82 -11.39 34.09
C GLY A 144 -16.02 -11.38 35.02
N LEU A 145 -17.20 -11.01 34.51
CA LEU A 145 -18.46 -11.02 35.29
C LEU A 145 -18.85 -12.44 35.73
N ILE A 146 -18.74 -13.41 34.84
CA ILE A 146 -19.04 -14.83 35.18
C ILE A 146 -18.11 -15.33 36.30
N LEU A 147 -16.83 -14.99 36.24
CA LEU A 147 -15.83 -15.37 37.21
C LEU A 147 -16.13 -14.79 38.60
N VAL A 148 -16.54 -13.53 38.66
CA VAL A 148 -16.97 -12.87 39.91
C VAL A 148 -18.22 -13.57 40.52
N ILE A 149 -19.21 -13.90 39.72
CA ILE A 149 -20.44 -14.58 40.18
C ILE A 149 -20.11 -15.96 40.73
N VAL A 150 -19.22 -16.71 40.08
CA VAL A 150 -18.82 -18.05 40.54
C VAL A 150 -18.03 -18.02 41.83
N LEU A 151 -17.22 -16.97 42.05
CA LEU A 151 -16.38 -16.82 43.24
C LEU A 151 -17.11 -16.23 44.48
N ILE A 152 -18.28 -15.63 44.28
CA ILE A 152 -19.13 -15.12 45.35
C ILE A 152 -20.05 -16.25 45.86
#